data_e01ac73b0dcda1b3297993ac2b1c144e
#
_entry.id   e01ac73b0dcda1b3297993ac2b1c144e
#
_cell.length_a   1.000
_cell.length_b   1.000
_cell.length_c   1.000
_cell.angle_alpha   90.00
_cell.angle_beta   90.00
_cell.angle_gamma   90.00
#
_symmetry.space_group_name_H-M   'P 1'
#
loop_
_entity.id
_entity.type
_entity.pdbx_description
1 polymer ?
#
loop_
_entity_poly.entity_id
_entity_poly.type
_entity_poly.pdbx_seq_one_letter_code
_entity_poly.pdbx_strand_id
1 'polypeptide(L)'
;MAIATSGAIVTQGTKLYRGHTVTEGDTVVWDRVRGVSSFSGPNTSKTKIDVTSFDSSRKEYIYGIPDEGDISFTMFFYPADSIHKAIIKEDVPAAYNRPWRMELSDGTIYEFEGNLSSAPLTGNMDAAVTLNMTLSVSGSAEWSFASDLASLSWDNTLIGNDSTGAVTGNVKIELSSNSAEVTAQFTADVTDSQDFELGTHYTIANVPQGLTPKLTKTSTSVATLTFTGTAADKKDVTDITLTFLDAAFNSSIKATDVTGYVKDNIAITFAPGA
;
A
#
# COMPACT_ATOMS: atom_id res chain seq x y z
N MET A 1 -16.82 0.59 6.37
CA MET A 1 -16.71 2.06 6.15
C MET A 1 -16.88 2.31 4.65
N ALA A 2 -17.78 3.17 4.19
CA ALA A 2 -17.99 3.34 2.76
C ALA A 2 -16.83 4.15 2.17
N ILE A 3 -16.07 3.55 1.26
CA ILE A 3 -15.08 4.26 0.44
C ILE A 3 -15.87 5.12 -0.54
N ALA A 4 -15.57 6.41 -0.59
CA ALA A 4 -16.14 7.27 -1.61
C ALA A 4 -15.76 6.74 -2.99
N THR A 5 -16.71 6.69 -3.92
CA THR A 5 -16.51 6.26 -5.32
C THR A 5 -15.44 7.08 -6.07
N SER A 6 -14.96 8.17 -5.49
CA SER A 6 -13.91 9.06 -6.01
C SER A 6 -12.48 8.58 -5.71
N GLY A 7 -12.28 7.52 -4.90
CA GLY A 7 -10.96 7.14 -4.39
C GLY A 7 -10.40 8.08 -3.31
N ALA A 8 -11.15 9.12 -2.91
CA ALA A 8 -10.74 10.01 -1.82
C ALA A 8 -10.84 9.29 -0.47
N ILE A 9 -9.82 9.47 0.36
CA ILE A 9 -9.76 8.91 1.71
C ILE A 9 -10.22 9.95 2.74
N VAL A 10 -10.77 9.47 3.86
CA VAL A 10 -11.12 10.33 5.00
C VAL A 10 -9.95 10.37 5.98
N THR A 11 -9.77 11.50 6.66
CA THR A 11 -8.70 11.66 7.66
C THR A 11 -8.98 10.90 8.96
N GLN A 12 -10.24 10.51 9.20
CA GLN A 12 -10.61 9.73 10.39
C GLN A 12 -9.93 8.35 10.33
N GLY A 13 -9.14 8.03 11.35
CA GLY A 13 -8.35 6.79 11.40
C GLY A 13 -6.86 7.01 11.14
N THR A 14 -6.45 8.20 10.69
CA THR A 14 -5.02 8.56 10.58
C THR A 14 -4.34 8.45 11.93
N LYS A 15 -3.16 7.85 11.94
CA LYS A 15 -2.35 7.63 13.13
C LYS A 15 -0.98 8.27 12.96
N LEU A 16 -0.42 8.75 14.05
CA LEU A 16 0.94 9.26 14.12
C LEU A 16 1.73 8.41 15.11
N TYR A 17 2.96 8.09 14.74
CA TYR A 17 3.88 7.35 15.59
C TYR A 17 5.20 8.12 15.72
N ARG A 18 5.75 8.08 16.93
CA ARG A 18 7.09 8.54 17.27
C ARG A 18 8.00 7.34 17.37
N GLY A 19 9.06 7.31 16.58
CA GLY A 19 10.05 6.25 16.65
C GLY A 19 11.16 6.53 17.66
N HIS A 20 11.70 5.47 18.22
CA HIS A 20 12.95 5.49 18.97
C HIS A 20 13.75 4.23 18.67
N THR A 21 15.06 4.36 18.61
CA THR A 21 15.97 3.23 18.37
C THR A 21 16.23 2.53 19.70
N VAL A 22 16.02 1.22 19.74
CA VAL A 22 16.46 0.39 20.89
C VAL A 22 17.90 -0.03 20.63
N THR A 23 18.75 0.15 21.63
CA THR A 23 20.17 -0.14 21.59
C THR A 23 20.45 -1.57 21.10
N GLU A 24 21.36 -1.72 20.12
CA GLU A 24 21.79 -2.94 19.44
C GLU A 24 20.84 -3.50 18.38
N GLY A 25 20.98 -3.00 17.14
CA GLY A 25 20.47 -3.64 15.94
C GLY A 25 19.51 -2.85 15.06
N ASP A 26 19.55 -1.53 15.06
CA ASP A 26 18.81 -0.62 14.14
C ASP A 26 17.28 -0.84 14.04
N THR A 27 16.67 -1.52 15.01
CA THR A 27 15.21 -1.67 15.00
C THR A 27 14.55 -0.46 15.62
N VAL A 28 13.72 0.22 14.83
CA VAL A 28 12.89 1.32 15.31
C VAL A 28 11.65 0.76 16.00
N VAL A 29 11.43 1.16 17.25
CA VAL A 29 10.19 0.89 17.98
C VAL A 29 9.27 2.09 17.83
N TRP A 30 8.00 1.85 17.49
CA TRP A 30 7.02 2.86 17.19
C TRP A 30 6.03 3.05 18.34
N ASP A 31 6.05 4.24 18.94
CA ASP A 31 5.10 4.65 19.97
C ASP A 31 3.97 5.48 19.35
N ARG A 32 2.73 5.07 19.54
CA ARG A 32 1.59 5.79 18.99
C ARG A 32 1.36 7.12 19.71
N VAL A 33 1.33 8.22 18.97
CA VAL A 33 0.92 9.54 19.45
C VAL A 33 -0.61 9.63 19.39
N ARG A 34 -1.25 9.84 20.52
CA ARG A 34 -2.71 9.85 20.65
C ARG A 34 -3.30 11.24 20.44
N GLY A 35 -4.58 11.28 20.10
CA GLY A 35 -5.37 12.51 20.08
C GLY A 35 -5.13 13.42 18.90
N VAL A 36 -4.43 12.98 17.85
CA VAL A 36 -4.26 13.75 16.62
C VAL A 36 -5.63 14.08 16.04
N SER A 37 -5.89 15.37 15.83
CA SER A 37 -7.14 15.90 15.31
C SER A 37 -7.00 16.49 13.91
N SER A 38 -5.81 16.99 13.55
CA SER A 38 -5.51 17.46 12.20
C SER A 38 -4.01 17.41 11.93
N PHE A 39 -3.66 17.44 10.64
CA PHE A 39 -2.29 17.58 10.18
C PHE A 39 -2.23 18.45 8.91
N SER A 40 -1.05 18.97 8.60
CA SER A 40 -0.74 19.73 7.38
C SER A 40 0.68 19.41 6.94
N GLY A 41 0.86 19.15 5.65
CA GLY A 41 2.13 18.74 5.06
C GLY A 41 2.11 17.23 4.67
N PRO A 42 3.23 16.69 4.12
CA PRO A 42 4.49 17.38 3.80
C PRO A 42 4.33 18.43 2.71
N ASN A 43 5.21 19.45 2.73
CA ASN A 43 5.21 20.55 1.77
C ASN A 43 6.46 20.50 0.89
N THR A 44 6.63 19.41 0.15
CA THR A 44 7.80 19.23 -0.71
C THR A 44 7.94 20.35 -1.73
N SER A 45 9.09 20.98 -1.77
CA SER A 45 9.41 22.06 -2.69
C SER A 45 10.82 21.92 -3.28
N LYS A 46 11.08 22.61 -4.38
CA LYS A 46 12.41 22.73 -4.99
C LYS A 46 12.69 24.18 -5.32
N THR A 47 13.87 24.64 -4.96
CA THR A 47 14.32 25.98 -5.34
C THR A 47 14.46 26.06 -6.86
N LYS A 48 13.76 27.03 -7.49
CA LYS A 48 13.83 27.30 -8.91
C LYS A 48 14.96 28.30 -9.16
N ILE A 49 15.94 27.91 -9.98
CA ILE A 49 17.12 28.69 -10.32
C ILE A 49 17.01 29.15 -11.78
N ASP A 50 17.01 30.49 -12.02
CA ASP A 50 16.95 31.06 -13.35
C ASP A 50 18.37 30.99 -13.99
N VAL A 51 18.46 30.30 -15.11
CA VAL A 51 19.70 30.14 -15.90
C VAL A 51 19.54 30.74 -17.32
N THR A 52 18.58 31.66 -17.48
CA THR A 52 18.34 32.35 -18.74
C THR A 52 19.56 33.18 -19.12
N SER A 53 20.08 32.97 -20.33
CA SER A 53 21.18 33.77 -20.91
C SER A 53 20.68 34.67 -22.04
N PHE A 54 21.56 35.51 -22.57
CA PHE A 54 21.24 36.34 -23.75
C PHE A 54 20.98 35.52 -25.00
N ASP A 55 21.43 34.26 -25.04
CA ASP A 55 21.20 33.36 -26.17
C ASP A 55 19.87 32.60 -26.04
N SER A 56 19.20 32.70 -24.89
CA SER A 56 17.94 32.03 -24.64
C SER A 56 16.78 32.75 -25.30
N SER A 57 15.98 32.05 -26.09
CA SER A 57 14.75 32.61 -26.69
C SER A 57 13.56 32.62 -25.72
N ARG A 58 13.67 31.95 -24.58
CA ARG A 58 12.67 31.82 -23.49
C ARG A 58 13.36 31.71 -22.15
N LYS A 59 12.58 31.91 -21.07
CA LYS A 59 13.06 31.68 -19.71
C LYS A 59 13.46 30.22 -19.51
N GLU A 60 14.65 29.98 -18.99
CA GLU A 60 15.22 28.67 -18.70
C GLU A 60 15.50 28.54 -17.21
N TYR A 61 15.14 27.36 -16.66
CA TYR A 61 15.24 27.10 -15.24
C TYR A 61 15.82 25.73 -14.96
N ILE A 62 16.64 25.63 -13.94
CA ILE A 62 17.00 24.38 -13.28
C ILE A 62 16.41 24.34 -11.86
N TYR A 63 16.31 23.18 -11.28
CA TYR A 63 15.77 23.00 -9.94
C TYR A 63 16.84 22.46 -9.01
N GLY A 64 16.87 23.01 -7.79
CA GLY A 64 17.72 22.54 -6.71
C GLY A 64 17.29 21.23 -6.10
N ILE A 65 17.91 20.88 -4.98
CA ILE A 65 17.58 19.70 -4.17
C ILE A 65 16.15 19.85 -3.63
N PRO A 66 15.35 18.76 -3.55
CA PRO A 66 14.06 18.78 -2.87
C PRO A 66 14.22 19.13 -1.39
N ASP A 67 13.28 19.91 -0.89
CA ASP A 67 13.09 20.22 0.52
C ASP A 67 11.68 19.74 0.90
N GLU A 68 11.58 18.80 1.84
CA GLU A 68 10.30 18.23 2.27
C GLU A 68 9.51 19.20 3.17
N GLY A 69 10.18 20.26 3.66
CA GLY A 69 9.57 21.30 4.48
C GLY A 69 9.13 20.83 5.85
N ASP A 70 8.10 21.49 6.35
CA ASP A 70 7.56 21.23 7.68
C ASP A 70 6.24 20.44 7.61
N ILE A 71 6.03 19.58 8.62
CA ILE A 71 4.76 18.92 8.86
C ILE A 71 4.23 19.35 10.21
N SER A 72 2.98 19.80 10.25
CA SER A 72 2.34 20.24 11.49
C SER A 72 1.22 19.31 11.88
N PHE A 73 1.12 19.00 13.18
CA PHE A 73 0.06 18.21 13.77
C PHE A 73 -0.59 18.98 14.92
N THR A 74 -1.92 18.95 14.96
CA THR A 74 -2.70 19.39 16.13
C THR A 74 -3.28 18.18 16.81
N MET A 75 -3.11 18.10 18.12
CA MET A 75 -3.64 16.97 18.91
C MET A 75 -4.20 17.46 20.27
N PHE A 76 -5.16 16.74 20.82
CA PHE A 76 -5.59 16.97 22.18
C PHE A 76 -4.50 16.55 23.16
N PHE A 77 -4.21 17.42 24.12
CA PHE A 77 -3.15 17.16 25.09
C PHE A 77 -3.64 16.24 26.21
N TYR A 78 -2.96 15.11 26.38
CA TYR A 78 -3.19 14.15 27.47
C TYR A 78 -2.03 14.20 28.47
N PRO A 79 -2.15 14.91 29.61
CA PRO A 79 -1.04 15.08 30.56
C PRO A 79 -0.60 13.78 31.25
N ALA A 80 -1.42 12.73 31.24
CA ALA A 80 -1.06 11.41 31.75
C ALA A 80 -0.27 10.55 30.75
N ASP A 81 -0.34 10.87 29.46
CA ASP A 81 0.31 10.11 28.39
C ASP A 81 1.83 10.34 28.42
N SER A 82 2.60 9.23 28.39
CA SER A 82 4.06 9.27 28.43
C SER A 82 4.66 9.89 27.17
N ILE A 83 4.04 9.66 26.01
CA ILE A 83 4.54 10.16 24.72
C ILE A 83 4.34 11.66 24.60
N HIS A 84 3.19 12.20 25.05
CA HIS A 84 2.97 13.65 25.11
C HIS A 84 3.97 14.35 26.04
N LYS A 85 4.30 13.70 27.16
CA LYS A 85 5.34 14.21 28.07
C LYS A 85 6.73 14.20 27.43
N ALA A 86 7.06 13.12 26.72
CA ALA A 86 8.34 12.97 26.01
C ALA A 86 8.48 14.01 24.91
N ILE A 87 7.46 14.24 24.09
CA ILE A 87 7.45 15.29 23.07
C ILE A 87 7.81 16.66 23.67
N ILE A 88 7.16 17.05 24.79
CA ILE A 88 7.40 18.37 25.39
C ILE A 88 8.75 18.46 26.11
N LYS A 89 9.18 17.38 26.80
CA LYS A 89 10.35 17.42 27.68
C LYS A 89 11.64 16.97 27.02
N GLU A 90 11.55 16.05 26.08
CA GLU A 90 12.71 15.38 25.50
C GLU A 90 12.96 15.82 24.05
N ASP A 91 11.89 15.91 23.25
CA ASP A 91 12.03 16.15 21.82
C ASP A 91 12.21 17.64 21.48
N VAL A 92 11.46 18.54 22.10
CA VAL A 92 11.58 19.99 21.81
C VAL A 92 12.99 20.54 22.04
N PRO A 93 13.70 20.18 23.15
CA PRO A 93 15.07 20.64 23.37
C PRO A 93 16.11 19.78 22.62
N ALA A 94 15.71 18.67 22.00
CA ALA A 94 16.65 17.80 21.33
C ALA A 94 17.04 18.35 19.95
N ALA A 95 18.34 18.40 19.69
CA ALA A 95 18.89 18.89 18.42
C ALA A 95 19.24 17.70 17.49
N TYR A 96 18.40 16.67 17.43
CA TYR A 96 18.61 15.51 16.56
C TYR A 96 17.32 15.06 15.91
N ASN A 97 17.43 14.49 14.72
CA ASN A 97 16.31 13.91 14.01
C ASN A 97 15.83 12.63 14.69
N ARG A 98 14.53 12.43 14.64
CA ARG A 98 13.87 11.18 15.02
C ARG A 98 13.10 10.60 13.86
N PRO A 99 12.94 9.28 13.81
CA PRO A 99 12.00 8.67 12.89
C PRO A 99 10.55 8.93 13.35
N TRP A 100 9.73 9.31 12.39
CA TRP A 100 8.29 9.52 12.54
C TRP A 100 7.56 8.74 11.47
N ARG A 101 6.36 8.28 11.80
CA ARG A 101 5.49 7.56 10.87
C ARG A 101 4.08 8.12 10.96
N MET A 102 3.53 8.51 9.83
CA MET A 102 2.12 8.84 9.67
C MET A 102 1.46 7.74 8.86
N GLU A 103 0.41 7.13 9.40
CA GLU A 103 -0.41 6.11 8.74
C GLU A 103 -1.77 6.71 8.44
N LEU A 104 -2.14 6.79 7.17
CA LEU A 104 -3.44 7.27 6.73
C LEU A 104 -4.51 6.19 6.91
N SER A 105 -5.78 6.58 6.76
CA SER A 105 -6.92 5.68 7.01
C SER A 105 -7.05 4.52 6.01
N ASP A 106 -6.41 4.62 4.86
CA ASP A 106 -6.34 3.58 3.83
C ASP A 106 -5.18 2.60 4.03
N GLY A 107 -4.27 2.87 4.99
CA GLY A 107 -3.06 2.11 5.21
C GLY A 107 -1.82 2.68 4.53
N THR A 108 -1.94 3.79 3.79
CA THR A 108 -0.78 4.50 3.25
C THR A 108 0.08 5.04 4.39
N ILE A 109 1.37 4.81 4.30
CA ILE A 109 2.36 5.17 5.32
C ILE A 109 3.30 6.23 4.75
N TYR A 110 3.58 7.26 5.55
CA TYR A 110 4.65 8.20 5.32
C TYR A 110 5.63 8.13 6.48
N GLU A 111 6.82 7.62 6.19
CA GLU A 111 7.93 7.57 7.14
C GLU A 111 8.93 8.65 6.82
N PHE A 112 9.39 9.35 7.84
CA PHE A 112 10.34 10.41 7.68
C PHE A 112 11.20 10.61 8.94
N GLU A 113 12.38 11.14 8.73
CA GLU A 113 13.18 11.68 9.82
C GLU A 113 12.90 13.16 9.98
N GLY A 114 12.72 13.59 11.19
CA GLY A 114 12.41 14.99 11.47
C GLY A 114 12.82 15.45 12.86
N ASN A 115 13.12 16.73 12.95
CA ASN A 115 13.39 17.41 14.21
C ASN A 115 12.13 18.15 14.65
N LEU A 116 11.79 18.05 15.93
CA LEU A 116 10.68 18.79 16.51
C LEU A 116 11.09 20.26 16.71
N SER A 117 10.62 21.14 15.82
CA SER A 117 10.94 22.56 15.86
C SER A 117 10.11 23.32 16.89
N SER A 118 8.87 22.91 17.15
CA SER A 118 8.02 23.51 18.17
C SER A 118 6.89 22.59 18.62
N ALA A 119 6.45 22.76 19.88
CA ALA A 119 5.29 22.03 20.44
C ALA A 119 4.52 22.90 21.45
N PRO A 120 3.97 24.07 21.06
CA PRO A 120 3.21 24.92 21.97
C PRO A 120 1.90 24.28 22.39
N LEU A 121 1.55 24.47 23.67
CA LEU A 121 0.22 24.20 24.19
C LEU A 121 -0.69 25.41 23.95
N THR A 122 -1.90 25.14 23.51
CA THR A 122 -2.94 26.17 23.32
C THR A 122 -4.19 25.75 24.08
N GLY A 123 -4.75 26.68 24.81
CA GLY A 123 -5.99 26.47 25.57
C GLY A 123 -6.84 27.73 25.58
N ASN A 124 -8.16 27.54 25.47
CA ASN A 124 -9.15 28.60 25.63
C ASN A 124 -10.14 28.20 26.74
N MET A 125 -10.86 29.18 27.28
CA MET A 125 -11.95 28.89 28.22
C MET A 125 -13.00 27.99 27.53
N ASP A 126 -13.46 26.98 28.22
CA ASP A 126 -14.45 25.99 27.73
C ASP A 126 -13.99 25.16 26.53
N ALA A 127 -12.67 25.03 26.29
CA ALA A 127 -12.10 24.21 25.26
C ALA A 127 -11.05 23.23 25.81
N ALA A 128 -10.87 22.11 25.09
CA ALA A 128 -9.78 21.20 25.42
C ALA A 128 -8.42 21.83 25.11
N VAL A 129 -7.44 21.54 25.94
CA VAL A 129 -6.05 21.96 25.67
C VAL A 129 -5.53 21.13 24.51
N THR A 130 -4.91 21.84 23.54
CA THR A 130 -4.30 21.22 22.36
C THR A 130 -2.78 21.40 22.39
N LEU A 131 -2.07 20.44 21.83
CA LEU A 131 -0.64 20.49 21.55
C LEU A 131 -0.48 20.65 20.02
N ASN A 132 0.15 21.74 19.62
CA ASN A 132 0.44 22.03 18.21
C ASN A 132 1.91 21.73 17.94
N MET A 133 2.17 20.66 17.25
CA MET A 133 3.51 20.15 16.99
C MET A 133 3.91 20.47 15.55
N THR A 134 5.14 20.99 15.38
CA THR A 134 5.74 21.21 14.05
C THR A 134 7.04 20.43 13.97
N LEU A 135 7.14 19.59 12.95
CA LEU A 135 8.30 18.75 12.62
C LEU A 135 8.94 19.29 11.34
N SER A 136 10.21 19.66 11.42
CA SER A 136 11.02 19.98 10.23
C SER A 136 11.62 18.67 9.71
N VAL A 137 11.25 18.29 8.50
CA VAL A 137 11.74 17.05 7.87
C VAL A 137 13.19 17.24 7.46
N SER A 138 14.05 16.32 7.85
CA SER A 138 15.47 16.35 7.54
C SER A 138 16.00 14.93 7.49
N GLY A 139 16.51 14.51 6.36
CA GLY A 139 16.98 13.16 6.13
C GLY A 139 16.07 12.36 5.20
N SER A 140 15.86 11.11 5.53
CA SER A 140 15.02 10.20 4.72
C SER A 140 13.54 10.52 4.89
N ALA A 141 12.82 10.55 3.78
CA ALA A 141 11.37 10.66 3.75
C ALA A 141 10.83 9.79 2.62
N GLU A 142 9.91 8.87 2.94
CA GLU A 142 9.40 7.87 2.00
C GLU A 142 7.90 7.65 2.17
N TRP A 143 7.22 7.48 1.03
CA TRP A 143 5.83 7.07 0.97
C TRP A 143 5.74 5.58 0.62
N SER A 144 4.98 4.84 1.42
CA SER A 144 4.53 3.47 1.11
C SER A 144 3.03 3.51 0.95
N PHE A 145 2.56 3.43 -0.29
CA PHE A 145 1.13 3.45 -0.57
C PHE A 145 0.49 2.11 -0.22
N ALA A 146 -0.77 2.14 0.23
CA ALA A 146 -1.52 0.92 0.58
C ALA A 146 -1.58 -0.08 -0.58
N SER A 147 -1.72 0.42 -1.82
CA SER A 147 -1.66 -0.39 -3.04
C SER A 147 -0.31 -1.08 -3.29
N ASP A 148 0.74 -0.67 -2.57
CA ASP A 148 2.08 -1.21 -2.74
C ASP A 148 2.49 -2.17 -1.60
N LEU A 149 1.58 -2.44 -0.66
CA LEU A 149 1.87 -3.30 0.50
C LEU A 149 2.13 -4.75 0.12
N ALA A 150 1.55 -5.19 -0.99
CA ALA A 150 1.75 -6.53 -1.54
C ALA A 150 1.65 -6.52 -3.06
N SER A 151 2.16 -7.58 -3.68
CA SER A 151 2.07 -7.75 -5.13
C SER A 151 1.81 -9.20 -5.52
N LEU A 152 1.11 -9.39 -6.62
CA LEU A 152 0.90 -10.70 -7.26
C LEU A 152 1.77 -10.80 -8.51
N SER A 153 2.55 -11.87 -8.60
CA SER A 153 3.21 -12.29 -9.82
C SER A 153 2.44 -13.45 -10.47
N TRP A 154 2.46 -13.50 -11.79
CA TRP A 154 1.64 -14.41 -12.59
C TRP A 154 2.52 -15.14 -13.60
N ASP A 155 2.55 -16.48 -13.51
CA ASP A 155 3.23 -17.33 -14.47
C ASP A 155 2.19 -18.21 -15.18
N ASN A 156 2.01 -17.97 -16.48
CA ASN A 156 0.98 -18.61 -17.29
C ASN A 156 1.61 -19.66 -18.20
N THR A 157 1.24 -20.93 -17.98
CA THR A 157 1.66 -22.08 -18.80
C THR A 157 0.48 -22.80 -19.48
N LEU A 158 -0.68 -22.14 -19.58
CA LEU A 158 -1.89 -22.73 -20.18
C LEU A 158 -1.71 -22.99 -21.68
N ILE A 159 -2.00 -24.21 -22.09
CA ILE A 159 -1.98 -24.65 -23.47
C ILE A 159 -3.28 -25.38 -23.78
N GLY A 160 -3.96 -24.98 -24.84
CA GLY A 160 -5.13 -25.65 -25.39
C GLY A 160 -4.75 -26.63 -26.48
N ASN A 161 -5.43 -27.77 -26.55
CA ASN A 161 -5.31 -28.70 -27.65
C ASN A 161 -6.36 -28.36 -28.72
N ASP A 162 -5.93 -28.09 -29.96
CA ASP A 162 -6.80 -27.66 -31.05
C ASP A 162 -7.70 -28.76 -31.58
N SER A 163 -7.36 -30.02 -31.33
CA SER A 163 -8.18 -31.18 -31.74
C SER A 163 -9.27 -31.53 -30.74
N THR A 164 -8.94 -31.50 -29.44
CA THR A 164 -9.86 -31.93 -28.37
C THR A 164 -10.54 -30.75 -27.65
N GLY A 165 -9.95 -29.58 -27.67
CA GLY A 165 -10.39 -28.44 -26.89
C GLY A 165 -10.02 -28.51 -25.39
N ALA A 166 -9.29 -29.55 -24.98
CA ALA A 166 -8.82 -29.67 -23.60
C ALA A 166 -7.71 -28.66 -23.33
N VAL A 167 -7.69 -28.09 -22.11
CA VAL A 167 -6.64 -27.15 -21.66
C VAL A 167 -5.80 -27.84 -20.60
N THR A 168 -4.49 -27.75 -20.76
CA THR A 168 -3.48 -28.24 -19.82
C THR A 168 -2.61 -27.10 -19.33
N GLY A 169 -1.77 -27.35 -18.32
CA GLY A 169 -0.98 -26.32 -17.68
C GLY A 169 -1.79 -25.56 -16.62
N ASN A 170 -1.23 -24.48 -16.15
CA ASN A 170 -1.85 -23.66 -15.12
C ASN A 170 -1.36 -22.21 -15.18
N VAL A 171 -2.00 -21.34 -14.40
CA VAL A 171 -1.44 -20.03 -14.03
C VAL A 171 -1.04 -20.11 -12.57
N LYS A 172 0.26 -20.08 -12.30
CA LYS A 172 0.78 -19.93 -10.94
C LYS A 172 0.71 -18.48 -10.53
N ILE A 173 0.21 -18.22 -9.35
CA ILE A 173 0.00 -16.89 -8.78
C ILE A 173 0.73 -16.84 -7.45
N GLU A 174 1.71 -15.96 -7.33
CA GLU A 174 2.50 -15.82 -6.11
C GLU A 174 2.25 -14.45 -5.49
N LEU A 175 1.87 -14.45 -4.22
CA LEU A 175 1.64 -13.27 -3.40
C LEU A 175 2.91 -12.98 -2.59
N SER A 176 3.43 -11.78 -2.74
CA SER A 176 4.61 -11.28 -2.04
C SER A 176 4.26 -10.05 -1.21
N SER A 177 4.76 -10.00 0.03
CA SER A 177 4.72 -8.79 0.84
C SER A 177 5.81 -7.84 0.36
N ASN A 178 5.45 -6.58 0.12
CA ASN A 178 6.39 -5.53 -0.26
C ASN A 178 6.82 -4.67 0.94
N SER A 179 6.18 -4.89 2.11
CA SER A 179 6.46 -4.21 3.37
C SER A 179 6.85 -5.21 4.45
N ALA A 180 7.81 -4.87 5.29
CA ALA A 180 8.19 -5.67 6.45
C ALA A 180 7.13 -5.67 7.56
N GLU A 181 6.24 -4.68 7.56
CA GLU A 181 5.20 -4.46 8.55
C GLU A 181 3.92 -5.28 8.26
N VAL A 182 3.72 -5.66 6.99
CA VAL A 182 2.52 -6.37 6.55
C VAL A 182 2.92 -7.72 5.96
N THR A 183 2.47 -8.79 6.60
CA THR A 183 2.57 -10.14 6.03
C THR A 183 1.35 -10.40 5.17
N ALA A 184 1.51 -10.25 3.84
CA ALA A 184 0.48 -10.58 2.88
C ALA A 184 0.33 -12.10 2.75
N GLN A 185 -0.88 -12.59 2.96
CA GLN A 185 -1.23 -14.01 2.83
C GLN A 185 -2.60 -14.16 2.20
N PHE A 186 -2.79 -15.24 1.48
CA PHE A 186 -4.14 -15.68 1.12
C PHE A 186 -4.92 -16.07 2.38
N THR A 187 -6.22 -15.84 2.36
CA THR A 187 -7.10 -16.05 3.52
C THR A 187 -6.93 -17.43 4.17
N ALA A 188 -7.02 -17.47 5.48
CA ALA A 188 -7.00 -18.73 6.24
C ALA A 188 -8.32 -19.52 6.13
N ASP A 189 -9.41 -18.86 5.70
CA ASP A 189 -10.72 -19.48 5.50
C ASP A 189 -10.70 -20.53 4.38
N VAL A 190 -9.74 -20.43 3.46
CA VAL A 190 -9.44 -21.46 2.47
C VAL A 190 -8.18 -22.20 2.91
N THR A 191 -8.27 -23.49 3.21
CA THR A 191 -7.10 -24.31 3.57
C THR A 191 -6.29 -24.69 2.33
N ASP A 192 -5.01 -25.03 2.53
CA ASP A 192 -4.15 -25.45 1.42
C ASP A 192 -4.72 -26.68 0.68
N SER A 193 -4.61 -26.65 -0.64
CA SER A 193 -5.21 -27.63 -1.57
C SER A 193 -6.73 -27.54 -1.71
N GLN A 194 -7.38 -26.52 -1.15
CA GLN A 194 -8.79 -26.22 -1.38
C GLN A 194 -8.97 -25.07 -2.38
N ASP A 195 -10.16 -25.04 -2.95
CA ASP A 195 -10.51 -24.06 -3.97
C ASP A 195 -11.05 -22.78 -3.34
N PHE A 196 -10.66 -21.66 -3.93
CA PHE A 196 -11.31 -20.38 -3.71
C PHE A 196 -12.72 -20.40 -4.31
N GLU A 197 -13.65 -19.79 -3.62
CA GLU A 197 -15.04 -19.71 -4.06
C GLU A 197 -15.22 -18.57 -5.05
N LEU A 198 -15.78 -18.88 -6.24
CA LEU A 198 -16.12 -17.89 -7.27
C LEU A 198 -17.24 -16.98 -6.77
N GLY A 199 -17.06 -15.68 -6.92
CA GLY A 199 -17.98 -14.65 -6.44
C GLY A 199 -17.75 -14.21 -4.99
N THR A 200 -17.04 -14.98 -4.18
CA THR A 200 -16.65 -14.63 -2.80
C THR A 200 -15.19 -14.21 -2.74
N HIS A 201 -14.28 -15.03 -3.28
CA HIS A 201 -12.83 -14.77 -3.22
C HIS A 201 -12.29 -14.20 -4.52
N TYR A 202 -12.90 -14.49 -5.64
CA TYR A 202 -12.49 -13.97 -6.95
C TYR A 202 -13.65 -13.93 -7.93
N THR A 203 -13.47 -13.15 -8.98
CA THR A 203 -14.29 -13.19 -10.19
C THR A 203 -13.42 -13.50 -11.40
N ILE A 204 -14.01 -14.10 -12.42
CA ILE A 204 -13.32 -14.36 -13.68
C ILE A 204 -14.27 -14.11 -14.85
N ALA A 205 -13.76 -13.46 -15.88
CA ALA A 205 -14.51 -13.09 -17.08
C ALA A 205 -13.82 -13.63 -18.33
N ASN A 206 -14.56 -13.67 -19.44
CA ASN A 206 -14.10 -14.09 -20.77
C ASN A 206 -13.56 -15.53 -20.82
N VAL A 207 -14.05 -16.39 -19.93
CA VAL A 207 -13.70 -17.82 -19.96
C VAL A 207 -14.33 -18.46 -21.21
N PRO A 208 -13.57 -19.17 -22.06
CA PRO A 208 -14.11 -19.87 -23.21
C PRO A 208 -15.24 -20.83 -22.86
N GLN A 209 -16.28 -20.83 -23.68
CA GLN A 209 -17.43 -21.72 -23.46
C GLN A 209 -16.98 -23.19 -23.41
N GLY A 210 -17.47 -23.93 -22.40
CA GLY A 210 -17.14 -25.31 -22.17
C GLY A 210 -15.95 -25.55 -21.25
N LEU A 211 -15.24 -24.48 -20.84
CA LEU A 211 -14.22 -24.53 -19.81
C LEU A 211 -14.80 -24.07 -18.46
N THR A 212 -14.36 -24.71 -17.39
CA THR A 212 -14.68 -24.34 -16.01
C THR A 212 -13.39 -23.98 -15.30
N PRO A 213 -13.26 -22.73 -14.81
CA PRO A 213 -12.09 -22.29 -14.06
C PRO A 213 -12.11 -22.89 -12.65
N LYS A 214 -10.93 -23.20 -12.15
CA LYS A 214 -10.70 -23.68 -10.79
C LYS A 214 -9.48 -22.99 -10.22
N LEU A 215 -9.67 -22.16 -9.19
CA LEU A 215 -8.60 -21.46 -8.48
C LEU A 215 -8.36 -22.17 -7.14
N THR A 216 -7.21 -22.80 -6.98
CA THR A 216 -6.86 -23.58 -5.79
C THR A 216 -5.77 -22.87 -5.00
N LYS A 217 -5.95 -22.74 -3.68
CA LYS A 217 -4.88 -22.28 -2.78
C LYS A 217 -3.86 -23.40 -2.61
N THR A 218 -2.61 -23.15 -2.95
CA THR A 218 -1.51 -24.12 -2.83
C THR A 218 -0.74 -23.93 -1.54
N SER A 219 -0.61 -22.69 -1.09
CA SER A 219 -0.01 -22.33 0.20
C SER A 219 -0.53 -20.95 0.66
N THR A 220 -0.04 -20.45 1.77
CA THR A 220 -0.38 -19.11 2.27
C THR A 220 -0.02 -17.99 1.29
N SER A 221 0.91 -18.23 0.38
CA SER A 221 1.39 -17.23 -0.60
C SER A 221 1.26 -17.68 -2.05
N VAL A 222 0.71 -18.87 -2.33
CA VAL A 222 0.61 -19.41 -3.70
C VAL A 222 -0.81 -19.90 -3.98
N ALA A 223 -1.35 -19.47 -5.12
CA ALA A 223 -2.57 -19.98 -5.70
C ALA A 223 -2.31 -20.47 -7.13
N THR A 224 -3.15 -21.36 -7.62
CA THR A 224 -3.04 -21.95 -8.95
C THR A 224 -4.38 -21.96 -9.65
N LEU A 225 -4.47 -21.31 -10.82
CA LEU A 225 -5.65 -21.35 -11.68
C LEU A 225 -5.47 -22.45 -12.72
N THR A 226 -6.45 -23.33 -12.82
CA THR A 226 -6.56 -24.38 -13.84
C THR A 226 -7.93 -24.33 -14.51
N PHE A 227 -8.04 -25.00 -15.66
CA PHE A 227 -9.32 -25.12 -16.35
C PHE A 227 -9.65 -26.61 -16.56
N THR A 228 -10.91 -26.96 -16.38
CA THR A 228 -11.45 -28.26 -16.65
C THR A 228 -12.51 -28.18 -17.74
N GLY A 229 -12.83 -29.28 -18.40
CA GLY A 229 -13.76 -29.32 -19.53
C GLY A 229 -13.07 -29.21 -20.88
N THR A 230 -13.83 -28.88 -21.92
CA THR A 230 -13.33 -28.74 -23.30
C THR A 230 -13.88 -27.48 -23.94
N ALA A 231 -13.00 -26.65 -24.46
CA ALA A 231 -13.39 -25.41 -25.14
C ALA A 231 -14.20 -25.73 -26.42
N ALA A 232 -15.33 -25.08 -26.54
CA ALA A 232 -16.21 -25.22 -27.71
C ALA A 232 -15.57 -24.58 -28.98
N ASP A 233 -14.94 -23.43 -28.81
CA ASP A 233 -14.13 -22.76 -29.81
C ASP A 233 -12.64 -22.95 -29.46
N LYS A 234 -11.88 -23.50 -30.41
CA LYS A 234 -10.47 -23.88 -30.21
C LYS A 234 -9.53 -22.82 -30.77
N LYS A 235 -9.87 -21.57 -30.56
CA LYS A 235 -9.06 -20.41 -30.96
C LYS A 235 -8.32 -19.84 -29.77
N ASP A 236 -7.18 -19.23 -30.07
CA ASP A 236 -6.42 -18.50 -29.09
C ASP A 236 -7.27 -17.44 -28.40
N VAL A 237 -7.15 -17.39 -27.09
CA VAL A 237 -7.81 -16.43 -26.20
C VAL A 237 -6.73 -15.67 -25.42
N THR A 238 -6.83 -14.36 -25.32
CA THR A 238 -5.82 -13.53 -24.69
C THR A 238 -6.41 -12.49 -23.72
N ASP A 239 -7.70 -12.59 -23.43
CA ASP A 239 -8.48 -11.59 -22.69
C ASP A 239 -9.20 -12.13 -21.44
N ILE A 240 -8.83 -13.33 -21.00
CA ILE A 240 -9.40 -13.85 -19.75
C ILE A 240 -8.94 -12.96 -18.61
N THR A 241 -9.91 -12.43 -17.85
CA THR A 241 -9.66 -11.52 -16.73
C THR A 241 -10.01 -12.20 -15.42
N LEU A 242 -9.05 -12.29 -14.49
CA LEU A 242 -9.26 -12.73 -13.11
C LEU A 242 -9.08 -11.52 -12.18
N THR A 243 -10.03 -11.34 -11.27
CA THR A 243 -9.98 -10.30 -10.24
C THR A 243 -10.12 -10.95 -8.87
N PHE A 244 -9.15 -10.77 -8.00
CA PHE A 244 -9.27 -11.14 -6.60
C PHE A 244 -10.16 -10.16 -5.84
N LEU A 245 -10.92 -10.65 -4.87
CA LEU A 245 -11.76 -9.87 -3.97
C LEU A 245 -11.13 -9.83 -2.57
N ASP A 246 -11.58 -8.92 -1.73
CA ASP A 246 -11.02 -8.72 -0.37
C ASP A 246 -10.98 -10.01 0.46
N ALA A 247 -12.00 -10.86 0.33
CA ALA A 247 -12.08 -12.13 1.05
C ALA A 247 -11.00 -13.17 0.64
N ALA A 248 -10.29 -12.95 -0.47
CA ALA A 248 -9.19 -13.82 -0.89
C ALA A 248 -7.93 -13.65 -0.02
N PHE A 249 -7.82 -12.53 0.67
CA PHE A 249 -6.64 -12.18 1.44
C PHE A 249 -6.91 -12.23 2.94
N ASN A 250 -5.85 -12.23 3.76
CA ASN A 250 -5.98 -12.10 5.19
C ASN A 250 -6.61 -10.74 5.57
N SER A 251 -7.28 -10.68 6.71
CA SER A 251 -8.12 -9.53 7.11
C SER A 251 -7.40 -8.19 7.25
N SER A 252 -6.08 -8.17 7.18
CA SER A 252 -5.27 -6.94 7.22
C SER A 252 -5.02 -6.31 5.85
N ILE A 253 -5.42 -6.97 4.75
CA ILE A 253 -5.17 -6.54 3.37
C ILE A 253 -6.48 -6.59 2.59
N LYS A 254 -6.75 -5.55 1.81
CA LYS A 254 -7.81 -5.54 0.80
C LYS A 254 -7.23 -5.88 -0.56
N ALA A 255 -8.06 -6.35 -1.49
CA ALA A 255 -7.62 -6.61 -2.85
C ALA A 255 -6.98 -5.38 -3.50
N THR A 256 -7.51 -4.18 -3.24
CA THR A 256 -6.98 -2.90 -3.75
C THR A 256 -5.60 -2.54 -3.20
N ASP A 257 -5.16 -3.15 -2.10
CA ASP A 257 -3.85 -2.95 -1.48
C ASP A 257 -2.79 -3.86 -2.09
N VAL A 258 -3.18 -4.69 -3.06
CA VAL A 258 -2.32 -5.70 -3.70
C VAL A 258 -2.14 -5.36 -5.17
N THR A 259 -0.93 -4.96 -5.55
CA THR A 259 -0.60 -4.71 -6.95
C THR A 259 -0.80 -5.97 -7.78
N GLY A 260 -1.53 -5.85 -8.88
CA GLY A 260 -1.83 -6.99 -9.76
C GLY A 260 -2.99 -7.87 -9.30
N TYR A 261 -3.84 -7.42 -8.38
CA TYR A 261 -5.06 -8.14 -7.97
C TYR A 261 -6.06 -8.34 -9.12
N VAL A 262 -5.95 -7.57 -10.18
CA VAL A 262 -6.61 -7.77 -11.48
C VAL A 262 -5.57 -8.20 -12.51
N LYS A 263 -5.84 -9.31 -13.18
CA LYS A 263 -5.07 -9.79 -14.34
C LYS A 263 -5.99 -9.92 -15.54
N ASP A 264 -5.82 -9.08 -16.53
CA ASP A 264 -6.73 -8.88 -17.69
C ASP A 264 -6.24 -9.50 -18.99
N ASN A 265 -5.14 -10.26 -18.98
CA ASN A 265 -4.53 -10.81 -20.18
C ASN A 265 -4.04 -12.25 -19.98
N ILE A 266 -4.83 -13.05 -19.27
CA ILE A 266 -4.54 -14.49 -19.15
C ILE A 266 -4.87 -15.13 -20.52
N ALA A 267 -3.86 -15.77 -21.11
CA ALA A 267 -3.96 -16.35 -22.44
C ALA A 267 -4.03 -17.87 -22.41
N ILE A 268 -4.79 -18.44 -23.35
CA ILE A 268 -4.76 -19.86 -23.71
C ILE A 268 -4.42 -19.93 -25.21
N THR A 269 -3.27 -20.50 -25.55
CA THR A 269 -2.88 -20.73 -26.94
C THR A 269 -3.21 -22.15 -27.35
N PHE A 270 -4.03 -22.34 -28.37
CA PHE A 270 -4.38 -23.64 -28.89
C PHE A 270 -3.37 -24.10 -29.95
N ALA A 271 -2.76 -25.23 -29.70
CA ALA A 271 -1.74 -25.84 -30.57
C ALA A 271 -2.10 -27.30 -30.91
N PRO A 272 -1.61 -27.84 -32.04
CA PRO A 272 -1.75 -29.23 -32.36
C PRO A 272 -1.28 -30.12 -31.21
N GLY A 273 -2.13 -31.02 -30.76
CA GLY A 273 -1.77 -31.95 -29.68
C GLY A 273 -0.59 -32.84 -30.10
N ALA A 274 0.35 -33.01 -29.19
CA ALA A 274 1.48 -33.91 -29.36
C ALA A 274 1.01 -35.39 -29.28
#